data_ebc5fe1bcff5038176f924e4a8b9fbc6
#
_entry.id   ebc5fe1bcff5038176f924e4a8b9fbc6
#
_cell.length_a   1.000
_cell.length_b   1.000
_cell.length_c   1.000
_cell.angle_alpha   90.00
_cell.angle_beta   90.00
_cell.angle_gamma   90.00
#
_symmetry.space_group_name_H-M   'P 1'
#
loop_
_entity.id
_entity.type
_entity.pdbx_description
1 polymer ?
#
loop_
_entity_poly.entity_id
_entity_poly.type
_entity_poly.pdbx_seq_one_letter_code
_entity_poly.pdbx_strand_id
1 'polypeptide(L)'
;EYVFPQIYQSENATRDRMPAFFGITKILKVEVMHRVTDYYGPIVYSHFADLEARYMPDTQKEVYNAFFCELDTAVAVLSDYIVEHPGASEFARFDMLLDGDYDSWIKFANSLRMRLAMRIAVASPEKAKTEFRKAMDNEYGVIREADESVAVSTASGYTNPLGEINLVWNEAYMGAPMESILNGYEDPRREIYFATCQDEQFAG
;
A
#
# COMPACT_ATOMS: atom_id res chain seq x y z
N GLU A 1 28.93 -8.98 -5.19
CA GLU A 1 29.43 -7.60 -5.56
C GLU A 1 28.78 -7.03 -6.85
N TYR A 2 28.26 -7.85 -7.76
CA TYR A 2 27.75 -7.39 -9.08
C TYR A 2 26.25 -7.08 -9.14
N VAL A 3 25.45 -7.52 -8.21
CA VAL A 3 23.98 -7.48 -8.32
C VAL A 3 23.40 -6.09 -7.99
N PHE A 4 23.94 -5.37 -7.04
CA PHE A 4 23.35 -4.13 -6.53
C PHE A 4 23.53 -2.91 -7.46
N PRO A 5 24.70 -2.67 -8.09
CA PRO A 5 24.80 -1.63 -9.13
C PRO A 5 23.84 -1.85 -10.31
N GLN A 6 23.56 -3.12 -10.65
CA GLN A 6 22.64 -3.47 -11.71
C GLN A 6 21.18 -3.19 -11.33
N ILE A 7 20.79 -3.37 -10.07
CA ILE A 7 19.44 -3.02 -9.60
C ILE A 7 19.23 -1.50 -9.69
N TYR A 8 20.19 -0.70 -9.26
CA TYR A 8 20.12 0.77 -9.33
C TYR A 8 20.09 1.29 -10.76
N GLN A 9 20.90 0.70 -11.65
CA GLN A 9 20.90 1.01 -13.09
C GLN A 9 19.59 0.54 -13.75
N SER A 10 19.03 -0.58 -13.32
CA SER A 10 17.76 -1.08 -13.83
C SER A 10 16.57 -0.21 -13.41
N GLU A 11 16.61 0.40 -12.24
CA GLU A 11 15.55 1.32 -11.77
C GLU A 11 15.46 2.56 -12.69
N ASN A 12 16.60 3.21 -13.00
CA ASN A 12 16.63 4.33 -13.92
C ASN A 12 16.28 3.93 -15.35
N ALA A 13 16.76 2.80 -15.82
CA ALA A 13 16.42 2.28 -17.14
C ALA A 13 14.93 1.91 -17.26
N THR A 14 14.31 1.43 -16.18
CA THR A 14 12.88 1.16 -16.13
C THR A 14 12.07 2.45 -16.16
N ARG A 15 12.49 3.47 -15.41
CA ARG A 15 11.86 4.80 -15.46
C ARG A 15 11.85 5.38 -16.86
N ASP A 16 12.98 5.30 -17.57
CA ASP A 16 13.12 5.93 -18.87
C ASP A 16 12.43 5.12 -20.00
N ARG A 17 12.33 3.80 -19.86
CA ARG A 17 11.74 2.92 -20.89
C ARG A 17 10.28 2.58 -20.65
N MET A 18 9.87 2.51 -19.39
CA MET A 18 8.53 2.07 -18.96
C MET A 18 8.08 2.90 -17.75
N PRO A 19 7.87 4.22 -17.93
CA PRO A 19 7.58 5.13 -16.82
C PRO A 19 6.33 4.74 -16.03
N ALA A 20 5.28 4.26 -16.68
CA ALA A 20 4.07 3.83 -16.00
C ALA A 20 4.34 2.64 -15.05
N PHE A 21 5.11 1.64 -15.48
CA PHE A 21 5.51 0.51 -14.63
C PHE A 21 6.37 0.96 -13.45
N PHE A 22 7.27 1.92 -13.68
CA PHE A 22 8.09 2.50 -12.63
C PHE A 22 7.21 3.19 -11.57
N GLY A 23 6.25 4.03 -11.99
CA GLY A 23 5.32 4.70 -11.08
C GLY A 23 4.52 3.71 -10.23
N ILE A 24 3.93 2.70 -10.86
CA ILE A 24 3.17 1.64 -10.17
C ILE A 24 4.06 0.87 -9.18
N THR A 25 5.28 0.52 -9.58
CA THR A 25 6.22 -0.18 -8.69
C THR A 25 6.55 0.63 -7.44
N LYS A 26 6.70 1.95 -7.55
CA LYS A 26 6.90 2.84 -6.40
C LYS A 26 5.70 2.82 -5.45
N ILE A 27 4.48 2.88 -5.98
CA ILE A 27 3.25 2.80 -5.18
C ILE A 27 3.19 1.47 -4.42
N LEU A 28 3.39 0.35 -5.11
CA LEU A 28 3.38 -0.99 -4.52
C LEU A 28 4.48 -1.17 -3.47
N LYS A 29 5.68 -0.65 -3.74
CA LYS A 29 6.77 -0.66 -2.76
C LYS A 29 6.37 0.04 -1.47
N VAL A 30 5.77 1.23 -1.56
CA VAL A 30 5.29 1.97 -0.39
C VAL A 30 4.18 1.19 0.34
N GLU A 31 3.20 0.61 -0.39
CA GLU A 31 2.11 -0.17 0.20
C GLU A 31 2.63 -1.40 0.98
N VAL A 32 3.65 -2.07 0.50
CA VAL A 32 4.24 -3.22 1.20
C VAL A 32 5.11 -2.77 2.38
N MET A 33 6.01 -1.81 2.14
CA MET A 33 7.06 -1.46 3.10
C MET A 33 6.57 -0.64 4.28
N HIS A 34 5.43 0.09 4.15
CA HIS A 34 4.89 0.81 5.30
C HIS A 34 4.46 -0.16 6.42
N ARG A 35 3.92 -1.33 6.05
CA ARG A 35 3.57 -2.37 7.04
C ARG A 35 4.81 -2.92 7.73
N VAL A 36 5.90 -3.11 6.99
CA VAL A 36 7.15 -3.62 7.55
C VAL A 36 7.70 -2.67 8.62
N THR A 37 7.81 -1.37 8.30
CA THR A 37 8.30 -0.39 9.30
C THR A 37 7.32 -0.17 10.45
N ASP A 38 6.00 -0.33 10.23
CA ASP A 38 4.99 -0.24 11.29
C ASP A 38 5.12 -1.37 12.31
N TYR A 39 5.52 -2.57 11.88
CA TYR A 39 5.73 -3.71 12.77
C TYR A 39 7.13 -3.71 13.41
N TYR A 40 8.17 -3.36 12.66
CA TYR A 40 9.55 -3.53 13.08
C TYR A 40 10.26 -2.23 13.46
N GLY A 41 9.65 -1.06 13.20
CA GLY A 41 10.27 0.24 13.45
C GLY A 41 11.34 0.56 12.40
N PRO A 42 12.59 0.83 12.80
CA PRO A 42 13.69 1.08 11.87
C PRO A 42 13.94 -0.10 10.93
N ILE A 43 14.10 0.16 9.64
CA ILE A 43 14.36 -0.86 8.60
C ILE A 43 15.42 -0.36 7.62
N VAL A 44 16.13 -1.28 6.98
CA VAL A 44 17.02 -0.94 5.86
C VAL A 44 16.16 -0.62 4.64
N TYR A 45 16.07 0.65 4.29
CA TYR A 45 15.20 1.14 3.21
C TYR A 45 15.96 1.93 2.14
N SER A 46 16.57 3.07 2.51
CA SER A 46 17.31 3.93 1.57
C SER A 46 18.68 3.37 1.20
N HIS A 47 19.28 2.64 2.11
CA HIS A 47 20.62 2.05 1.95
C HIS A 47 20.62 0.62 1.42
N PHE A 48 19.50 0.14 0.93
CA PHE A 48 19.35 -1.25 0.46
C PHE A 48 20.37 -1.62 -0.66
N ALA A 49 20.69 -0.67 -1.55
CA ALA A 49 21.64 -0.88 -2.64
C ALA A 49 23.07 -0.45 -2.31
N ASP A 50 23.32 0.11 -1.14
CA ASP A 50 24.64 0.54 -0.70
C ASP A 50 25.36 -0.60 0.02
N LEU A 51 26.43 -1.09 -0.59
CA LEU A 51 27.20 -2.23 -0.05
C LEU A 51 27.90 -1.91 1.27
N GLU A 52 28.25 -0.64 1.52
CA GLU A 52 28.92 -0.21 2.75
C GLU A 52 27.90 0.07 3.85
N ALA A 53 26.78 0.71 3.52
CA ALA A 53 25.73 1.12 4.46
C ALA A 53 24.55 0.14 4.55
N ARG A 54 24.57 -0.99 3.84
CA ARG A 54 23.44 -1.93 3.70
C ARG A 54 22.85 -2.49 5.01
N TYR A 55 23.60 -2.42 6.08
CA TYR A 55 23.18 -2.90 7.41
C TYR A 55 22.71 -1.78 8.32
N MET A 56 22.77 -0.53 7.87
CA MET A 56 22.31 0.60 8.66
C MET A 56 20.81 0.81 8.41
N PRO A 57 19.96 0.60 9.43
CA PRO A 57 18.54 0.86 9.28
C PRO A 57 18.28 2.36 9.27
N ASP A 58 17.39 2.78 8.41
CA ASP A 58 16.77 4.10 8.47
C ASP A 58 15.80 4.16 9.66
N THR A 59 15.73 5.29 10.32
CA THR A 59 14.71 5.52 11.33
C THR A 59 13.32 5.49 10.69
N GLN A 60 12.28 5.12 11.43
CA GLN A 60 10.91 5.12 10.92
C GLN A 60 10.50 6.47 10.34
N LYS A 61 10.99 7.58 10.92
CA LYS A 61 10.77 8.94 10.40
C LYS A 61 11.39 9.13 9.00
N GLU A 62 12.60 8.65 8.79
CA GLU A 62 13.28 8.72 7.48
C GLU A 62 12.56 7.87 6.46
N VAL A 63 12.16 6.65 6.83
CA VAL A 63 11.40 5.74 5.96
C VAL A 63 10.07 6.38 5.53
N TYR A 64 9.30 6.98 6.45
CA TYR A 64 8.06 7.68 6.12
C TYR A 64 8.29 8.89 5.21
N ASN A 65 9.39 9.62 5.42
CA ASN A 65 9.76 10.71 4.52
C ASN A 65 10.06 10.21 3.10
N ALA A 66 10.75 9.09 2.99
CA ALA A 66 11.01 8.44 1.71
C ALA A 66 9.72 7.97 1.03
N PHE A 67 8.76 7.41 1.77
CA PHE A 67 7.45 7.04 1.22
C PHE A 67 6.73 8.22 0.56
N PHE A 68 6.69 9.37 1.22
CA PHE A 68 6.05 10.56 0.63
C PHE A 68 6.77 11.03 -0.64
N CYS A 69 8.10 11.00 -0.66
CA CYS A 69 8.87 11.34 -1.85
C CYS A 69 8.67 10.34 -2.99
N GLU A 70 8.56 9.04 -2.69
CA GLU A 70 8.28 8.01 -3.69
C GLU A 70 6.87 8.14 -4.26
N LEU A 71 5.87 8.46 -3.44
CA LEU A 71 4.53 8.74 -3.92
C LEU A 71 4.46 10.03 -4.76
N ASP A 72 5.26 11.06 -4.42
CA ASP A 72 5.40 12.25 -5.26
C ASP A 72 5.92 11.89 -6.64
N THR A 73 6.99 11.11 -6.68
CA THR A 73 7.61 10.66 -7.93
C THR A 73 6.63 9.81 -8.74
N ALA A 74 5.93 8.87 -8.10
CA ALA A 74 4.98 7.98 -8.77
C ALA A 74 3.82 8.75 -9.40
N VAL A 75 3.21 9.67 -8.64
CA VAL A 75 2.09 10.50 -9.12
C VAL A 75 2.55 11.39 -10.29
N ALA A 76 3.70 12.05 -10.18
CA ALA A 76 4.22 12.90 -11.26
C ALA A 76 4.46 12.09 -12.54
N VAL A 77 5.18 10.95 -12.44
CA VAL A 77 5.49 10.10 -13.60
C VAL A 77 4.22 9.55 -14.26
N LEU A 78 3.22 9.11 -13.47
CA LEU A 78 1.97 8.60 -14.03
C LEU A 78 1.14 9.72 -14.65
N SER A 79 1.07 10.91 -14.03
CA SER A 79 0.35 12.06 -14.59
C SER A 79 0.96 12.51 -15.93
N ASP A 80 2.28 12.61 -16.01
CA ASP A 80 2.97 12.95 -17.25
C ASP A 80 2.70 11.88 -18.33
N TYR A 81 2.76 10.60 -17.94
CA TYR A 81 2.52 9.49 -18.86
C TYR A 81 1.10 9.48 -19.43
N ILE A 82 0.08 9.74 -18.62
CA ILE A 82 -1.33 9.84 -19.06
C ILE A 82 -1.50 10.96 -20.09
N VAL A 83 -0.85 12.11 -19.86
CA VAL A 83 -0.92 13.26 -20.77
C VAL A 83 -0.24 12.96 -22.10
N GLU A 84 0.92 12.31 -22.06
CA GLU A 84 1.70 11.98 -23.26
C GLU A 84 1.11 10.81 -24.05
N HIS A 85 0.38 9.90 -23.40
CA HIS A 85 -0.15 8.66 -23.98
C HIS A 85 -1.65 8.48 -23.64
N PRO A 86 -2.54 9.33 -24.16
CA PRO A 86 -3.97 9.24 -23.87
C PRO A 86 -4.56 7.87 -24.23
N GLY A 87 -5.20 7.21 -23.28
CA GLY A 87 -5.81 5.89 -23.46
C GLY A 87 -4.84 4.72 -23.44
N ALA A 88 -3.59 4.94 -23.06
CA ALA A 88 -2.62 3.87 -22.85
C ALA A 88 -3.07 2.90 -21.75
N SER A 89 -2.89 1.61 -21.99
CA SER A 89 -3.26 0.53 -21.06
C SER A 89 -2.34 -0.68 -21.17
N GLU A 90 -1.06 -0.46 -21.47
CA GLU A 90 -0.10 -1.53 -21.74
C GLU A 90 0.10 -2.45 -20.53
N PHE A 91 -0.13 -1.91 -19.32
CA PHE A 91 -0.05 -2.65 -18.07
C PHE A 91 -1.27 -3.55 -17.82
N ALA A 92 -2.42 -3.32 -18.45
CA ALA A 92 -3.68 -3.99 -18.18
C ALA A 92 -3.57 -5.52 -18.09
N ARG A 93 -2.84 -6.14 -19.01
CA ARG A 93 -2.66 -7.61 -19.03
C ARG A 93 -1.87 -8.17 -17.84
N PHE A 94 -1.18 -7.33 -17.10
CA PHE A 94 -0.39 -7.70 -15.92
C PHE A 94 -1.00 -7.15 -14.63
N ASP A 95 -1.96 -6.21 -14.74
CA ASP A 95 -2.58 -5.54 -13.62
C ASP A 95 -3.76 -6.35 -13.08
N MET A 96 -3.54 -6.95 -11.94
CA MET A 96 -4.56 -7.73 -11.23
C MET A 96 -5.39 -6.89 -10.26
N LEU A 97 -5.13 -5.58 -10.18
CA LEU A 97 -5.72 -4.68 -9.20
C LEU A 97 -6.67 -3.68 -9.82
N LEU A 98 -6.27 -3.04 -10.92
CA LEU A 98 -6.94 -1.88 -11.50
C LEU A 98 -7.04 -1.94 -13.04
N ASP A 99 -6.83 -3.11 -13.65
CA ASP A 99 -6.98 -3.37 -15.09
C ASP A 99 -6.21 -2.39 -15.99
N GLY A 100 -5.09 -1.85 -15.50
CA GLY A 100 -4.23 -0.91 -16.23
C GLY A 100 -4.77 0.52 -16.28
N ASP A 101 -5.73 0.87 -15.45
CA ASP A 101 -6.25 2.24 -15.31
C ASP A 101 -5.28 3.09 -14.46
N TYR A 102 -4.50 3.91 -15.14
CA TYR A 102 -3.49 4.75 -14.50
C TYR A 102 -4.10 5.87 -13.63
N ASP A 103 -5.29 6.37 -13.95
CA ASP A 103 -6.01 7.34 -13.12
C ASP A 103 -6.35 6.71 -11.77
N SER A 104 -6.84 5.49 -11.77
CA SER A 104 -7.12 4.71 -10.56
C SER A 104 -5.87 4.40 -9.76
N TRP A 105 -4.72 4.18 -10.41
CA TRP A 105 -3.43 4.05 -9.72
C TRP A 105 -3.01 5.33 -9.00
N ILE A 106 -3.26 6.51 -9.59
CA ILE A 106 -3.00 7.80 -8.92
C ILE A 106 -3.97 8.01 -7.76
N LYS A 107 -5.26 7.69 -7.90
CA LYS A 107 -6.22 7.71 -6.78
C LYS A 107 -5.77 6.81 -5.63
N PHE A 108 -5.29 5.61 -5.94
CA PHE A 108 -4.75 4.70 -4.95
C PHE A 108 -3.52 5.29 -4.23
N ALA A 109 -2.57 5.86 -4.98
CA ALA A 109 -1.40 6.53 -4.42
C ALA A 109 -1.78 7.67 -3.47
N ASN A 110 -2.75 8.51 -3.85
CA ASN A 110 -3.26 9.60 -3.03
C ASN A 110 -3.96 9.07 -1.76
N SER A 111 -4.75 8.01 -1.87
CA SER A 111 -5.41 7.37 -0.72
C SER A 111 -4.42 6.74 0.24
N LEU A 112 -3.37 6.10 -0.29
CA LEU A 112 -2.25 5.59 0.50
C LEU A 112 -1.51 6.74 1.21
N ARG A 113 -1.26 7.86 0.52
CA ARG A 113 -0.68 9.08 1.12
C ARG A 113 -1.52 9.58 2.30
N MET A 114 -2.84 9.63 2.16
CA MET A 114 -3.73 10.03 3.26
C MET A 114 -3.62 9.09 4.46
N ARG A 115 -3.61 7.77 4.21
CA ARG A 115 -3.42 6.76 5.25
C ARG A 115 -2.11 6.99 6.01
N LEU A 116 -1.01 7.17 5.28
CA LEU A 116 0.31 7.42 5.88
C LEU A 116 0.34 8.76 6.65
N ALA A 117 -0.28 9.80 6.13
CA ALA A 117 -0.40 11.09 6.80
C ALA A 117 -1.15 10.96 8.13
N MET A 118 -2.26 10.23 8.17
CA MET A 118 -3.01 9.97 9.40
C MET A 118 -2.19 9.19 10.43
N ARG A 119 -1.35 8.25 9.99
CA ARG A 119 -0.48 7.48 10.92
C ARG A 119 0.56 8.33 11.62
N ILE A 120 1.07 9.38 10.98
CA ILE A 120 2.04 10.30 11.58
C ILE A 120 1.38 11.52 12.24
N ALA A 121 0.05 11.60 12.31
CA ALA A 121 -0.67 12.79 12.76
C ALA A 121 -0.29 13.25 14.19
N VAL A 122 0.00 12.30 15.08
CA VAL A 122 0.45 12.61 16.45
C VAL A 122 1.95 12.94 16.49
N ALA A 123 2.78 12.17 15.77
CA ALA A 123 4.23 12.32 15.82
C ALA A 123 4.74 13.53 15.03
N SER A 124 4.04 13.92 13.95
CA SER A 124 4.41 15.04 13.08
C SER A 124 3.19 15.73 12.46
N PRO A 125 2.40 16.47 13.26
CA PRO A 125 1.09 17.01 12.85
C PRO A 125 1.16 17.96 11.65
N GLU A 126 2.17 18.80 11.54
CA GLU A 126 2.29 19.75 10.42
C GLU A 126 2.61 19.01 9.10
N LYS A 127 3.49 18.01 9.15
CA LYS A 127 3.74 17.17 7.97
C LYS A 127 2.52 16.37 7.59
N ALA A 128 1.84 15.77 8.56
CA ALA A 128 0.60 15.02 8.33
C ALA A 128 -0.45 15.88 7.61
N LYS A 129 -0.66 17.11 8.08
CA LYS A 129 -1.58 18.07 7.46
C LYS A 129 -1.18 18.43 6.03
N THR A 130 0.11 18.64 5.79
CA THR A 130 0.64 18.95 4.46
C THR A 130 0.41 17.82 3.49
N GLU A 131 0.79 16.59 3.87
CA GLU A 131 0.66 15.40 3.01
C GLU A 131 -0.80 15.02 2.77
N PHE A 132 -1.65 15.19 3.79
CA PHE A 132 -3.09 14.96 3.66
C PHE A 132 -3.73 15.93 2.65
N ARG A 133 -3.42 17.23 2.75
CA ARG A 133 -3.92 18.23 1.80
C ARG A 133 -3.43 17.98 0.39
N LYS A 134 -2.16 17.61 0.22
CA LYS A 134 -1.58 17.30 -1.08
C LYS A 134 -2.34 16.17 -1.78
N ALA A 135 -2.78 15.15 -1.03
CA ALA A 135 -3.60 14.08 -1.58
C ALA A 135 -5.02 14.56 -1.94
N MET A 136 -5.63 15.37 -1.07
CA MET A 136 -7.00 15.86 -1.28
C MET A 136 -7.12 16.86 -2.42
N ASP A 137 -6.09 17.70 -2.62
CA ASP A 137 -6.07 18.76 -3.62
C ASP A 137 -5.58 18.26 -5.00
N ASN A 138 -5.20 16.98 -5.10
CA ASN A 138 -4.78 16.38 -6.37
C ASN A 138 -5.98 16.23 -7.32
N GLU A 139 -5.80 16.57 -8.59
CA GLU A 139 -6.86 16.56 -9.61
C GLU A 139 -7.49 15.18 -9.86
N TYR A 140 -6.72 14.09 -9.72
CA TYR A 140 -7.21 12.73 -9.84
C TYR A 140 -8.04 12.29 -8.60
N GLY A 141 -7.91 13.01 -7.48
CA GLY A 141 -8.64 12.73 -6.26
C GLY A 141 -8.12 11.51 -5.49
N VAL A 142 -9.00 10.96 -4.67
CA VAL A 142 -8.75 9.80 -3.80
C VAL A 142 -9.89 8.78 -3.96
N ILE A 143 -9.69 7.56 -3.53
CA ILE A 143 -10.75 6.52 -3.47
C ILE A 143 -11.83 6.98 -2.49
N ARG A 144 -13.08 7.01 -2.94
CA ARG A 144 -14.25 7.44 -2.15
C ARG A 144 -15.38 6.43 -2.16
N GLU A 145 -15.54 5.73 -3.27
CA GLU A 145 -16.65 4.82 -3.48
C GLU A 145 -16.20 3.36 -3.34
N ALA A 146 -17.13 2.47 -3.05
CA ALA A 146 -16.84 1.06 -2.82
C ALA A 146 -16.38 0.33 -4.09
N ASP A 147 -16.83 0.75 -5.25
CA ASP A 147 -16.45 0.22 -6.57
C ASP A 147 -15.04 0.65 -7.00
N GLU A 148 -14.48 1.69 -6.38
CA GLU A 148 -13.07 2.09 -6.54
C GLU A 148 -12.10 1.25 -5.68
N SER A 149 -12.60 0.23 -4.95
CA SER A 149 -11.79 -0.59 -4.06
C SER A 149 -10.68 -1.33 -4.79
N VAL A 150 -9.47 -1.25 -4.26
CA VAL A 150 -8.29 -1.97 -4.78
C VAL A 150 -8.15 -3.32 -4.08
N ALA A 151 -8.41 -4.40 -4.79
CA ALA A 151 -8.35 -5.74 -4.24
C ALA A 151 -7.93 -6.77 -5.30
N VAL A 152 -7.14 -7.76 -4.89
CA VAL A 152 -6.85 -8.91 -5.74
C VAL A 152 -8.08 -9.82 -5.76
N SER A 153 -8.61 -10.09 -6.94
CA SER A 153 -9.74 -11.00 -7.10
C SER A 153 -9.32 -12.45 -6.85
N THR A 154 -10.10 -13.18 -6.05
CA THR A 154 -9.92 -14.63 -5.87
C THR A 154 -10.21 -15.42 -7.15
N ALA A 155 -10.96 -14.85 -8.10
CA ALA A 155 -11.19 -15.43 -9.42
C ALA A 155 -9.90 -15.59 -10.25
N SER A 156 -8.83 -14.85 -9.92
CA SER A 156 -7.50 -14.98 -10.53
C SER A 156 -6.70 -16.20 -10.05
N GLY A 157 -7.27 -17.03 -9.16
CA GLY A 157 -6.60 -18.19 -8.58
C GLY A 157 -5.77 -17.92 -7.34
N TYR A 158 -5.75 -16.66 -6.86
CA TYR A 158 -5.12 -16.32 -5.59
C TYR A 158 -6.08 -16.49 -4.43
N THR A 159 -5.62 -17.18 -3.38
CA THR A 159 -6.34 -17.27 -2.10
C THR A 159 -5.77 -16.27 -1.11
N ASN A 160 -6.63 -15.74 -0.25
CA ASN A 160 -6.15 -14.90 0.84
C ASN A 160 -5.35 -15.76 1.85
N PRO A 161 -4.04 -15.49 2.08
CA PRO A 161 -3.24 -16.28 3.02
C PRO A 161 -3.81 -16.30 4.45
N LEU A 162 -4.50 -15.23 4.86
CA LEU A 162 -5.15 -15.19 6.17
C LEU A 162 -6.32 -16.18 6.26
N GLY A 163 -6.99 -16.46 5.14
CA GLY A 163 -8.02 -17.49 5.08
C GLY A 163 -7.44 -18.88 5.33
N GLU A 164 -6.28 -19.19 4.77
CA GLU A 164 -5.59 -20.47 4.99
C GLU A 164 -5.11 -20.62 6.45
N ILE A 165 -4.52 -19.57 7.02
CA ILE A 165 -4.10 -19.55 8.43
C ILE A 165 -5.28 -19.81 9.37
N ASN A 166 -6.44 -19.26 9.06
CA ASN A 166 -7.64 -19.48 9.87
C ASN A 166 -8.31 -20.83 9.59
N LEU A 167 -8.60 -21.16 8.32
CA LEU A 167 -9.43 -22.30 7.95
C LEU A 167 -8.68 -23.63 8.00
N VAL A 168 -7.39 -23.63 7.69
CA VAL A 168 -6.57 -24.84 7.63
C VAL A 168 -5.76 -25.04 8.90
N TRP A 169 -5.10 -23.98 9.37
CA TRP A 169 -4.23 -24.06 10.55
C TRP A 169 -4.94 -23.76 11.85
N ASN A 170 -6.11 -23.11 11.80
CA ASN A 170 -6.91 -22.73 12.96
C ASN A 170 -6.12 -21.90 13.99
N GLU A 171 -5.32 -20.94 13.50
CA GLU A 171 -4.40 -20.14 14.33
C GLU A 171 -4.84 -18.66 14.48
N ALA A 172 -5.97 -18.26 13.87
CA ALA A 172 -6.47 -16.89 13.93
C ALA A 172 -7.86 -16.82 14.54
N TYR A 173 -8.01 -16.00 15.56
CA TYR A 173 -9.27 -15.76 16.28
C TYR A 173 -9.55 -14.27 16.37
N MET A 174 -10.82 -13.93 16.65
CA MET A 174 -11.21 -12.55 16.91
C MET A 174 -10.56 -12.06 18.21
N GLY A 175 -9.85 -10.94 18.16
CA GLY A 175 -9.25 -10.36 19.37
C GLY A 175 -10.31 -9.78 20.32
N ALA A 176 -10.12 -9.94 21.63
CA ALA A 176 -11.04 -9.46 22.65
C ALA A 176 -11.49 -7.98 22.53
N PRO A 177 -10.64 -7.01 22.15
CA PRO A 177 -11.10 -5.65 21.88
C PRO A 177 -12.10 -5.55 20.72
N MET A 178 -11.89 -6.33 19.66
CA MET A 178 -12.80 -6.37 18.51
C MET A 178 -14.13 -7.02 18.90
N GLU A 179 -14.08 -8.12 19.65
CA GLU A 179 -15.26 -8.77 20.22
C GLU A 179 -16.10 -7.80 21.04
N SER A 180 -15.48 -7.11 22.00
CA SER A 180 -16.15 -6.16 22.87
C SER A 180 -16.84 -5.04 22.11
N ILE A 181 -16.20 -4.51 21.04
CA ILE A 181 -16.76 -3.45 20.21
C ILE A 181 -17.91 -3.97 19.37
N LEU A 182 -17.70 -5.06 18.62
CA LEU A 182 -18.69 -5.58 17.69
C LEU A 182 -19.93 -6.12 18.42
N ASN A 183 -19.73 -6.81 19.55
CA ASN A 183 -20.85 -7.30 20.37
C ASN A 183 -21.53 -6.15 21.11
N GLY A 184 -20.78 -5.21 21.69
CA GLY A 184 -21.32 -4.10 22.47
C GLY A 184 -22.17 -3.13 21.64
N TYR A 185 -21.85 -2.94 20.38
CA TYR A 185 -22.61 -2.09 19.45
C TYR A 185 -23.59 -2.89 18.56
N GLU A 186 -23.69 -4.21 18.72
CA GLU A 186 -24.48 -5.09 17.84
C GLU A 186 -24.16 -4.84 16.35
N ASP A 187 -22.87 -4.66 16.04
CA ASP A 187 -22.42 -4.24 14.72
C ASP A 187 -22.68 -5.34 13.68
N PRO A 188 -23.46 -5.06 12.61
CA PRO A 188 -23.82 -6.08 11.61
C PRO A 188 -22.61 -6.62 10.82
N ARG A 189 -21.46 -5.93 10.84
CA ARG A 189 -20.23 -6.40 10.22
C ARG A 189 -19.61 -7.60 10.94
N ARG A 190 -19.99 -7.86 12.19
CA ARG A 190 -19.54 -9.01 12.97
C ARG A 190 -19.75 -10.31 12.22
N GLU A 191 -20.95 -10.55 11.70
CA GLU A 191 -21.32 -11.78 10.98
C GLU A 191 -20.66 -11.90 9.60
N ILE A 192 -20.19 -10.77 9.06
CA ILE A 192 -19.47 -10.73 7.77
C ILE A 192 -17.99 -11.03 7.97
N TYR A 193 -17.39 -10.53 9.06
CA TYR A 193 -15.95 -10.63 9.29
C TYR A 193 -15.55 -11.92 10.02
N PHE A 194 -16.42 -12.48 10.83
CA PHE A 194 -16.10 -13.61 11.70
C PHE A 194 -17.16 -14.71 11.60
N ALA A 195 -16.68 -15.95 11.63
CA ALA A 195 -17.54 -17.11 11.87
C ALA A 195 -17.79 -17.27 13.39
N THR A 196 -18.85 -17.97 13.75
CA THR A 196 -19.11 -18.35 15.13
C THR A 196 -18.14 -19.44 15.61
N CYS A 197 -17.83 -19.45 16.90
CA CYS A 197 -17.12 -20.54 17.55
C CYS A 197 -18.03 -21.80 17.71
N GLN A 198 -17.52 -22.86 18.33
CA GLN A 198 -18.24 -24.12 18.51
C GLN A 198 -19.58 -23.98 19.27
N ASP A 199 -19.70 -22.96 20.14
CA ASP A 199 -20.90 -22.68 20.90
C ASP A 199 -21.86 -21.72 20.17
N GLU A 200 -21.71 -21.55 18.86
CA GLU A 200 -22.49 -20.63 18.02
C GLU A 200 -22.41 -19.16 18.47
N GLN A 201 -21.35 -18.79 19.19
CA GLN A 201 -21.08 -17.43 19.68
C GLN A 201 -19.98 -16.76 18.88
N PHE A 202 -20.04 -15.43 18.79
CA PHE A 202 -18.93 -14.63 18.26
C PHE A 202 -18.02 -14.24 19.43
N ALA A 203 -17.09 -15.11 19.78
CA ALA A 203 -16.12 -14.95 20.85
C ALA A 203 -14.68 -15.05 20.30
N GLY A 204 -13.74 -14.33 20.92
CA GLY A 204 -12.31 -14.38 20.64
C GLY A 204 -11.56 -15.26 21.60
#